data_01487af68a524e47cb05e7e7f3982e3b
#
_entry.id   01487af68a524e47cb05e7e7f3982e3b
#
_cell.length_a   1.000
_cell.length_b   1.000
_cell.length_c   1.000
_cell.angle_alpha   90.00
_cell.angle_beta   90.00
_cell.angle_gamma   90.00
#
_symmetry.space_group_name_H-M   'P 1'
#
loop_
_entity.id
_entity.type
_entity.pdbx_description
1 polymer ?
#
loop_
_entity_poly.entity_id
_entity_poly.type
_entity_poly.pdbx_seq_one_letter_code
_entity_poly.pdbx_strand_id
1 'polypeptide(L)'
;SICGLDINKIINQVNRIKPVSGRLECVLNLNNNSNIIVDFAHTPKALEQSLISIKKQFKKEIIIVFGCGGERDKKKRLIMGKIAKKYCRKVFVTDDNPRNENPKEIRKQIIKGCKKKAQNIANRKKAIESAIRELRPNEVLLVAGKGHEKTQDYGKKIINFSDQKTIRQIVKKNKVNKFCYQDFLLNKALRRNDIKNVKYNGISINTQTIRKDNLFFCIKGKKRDGHNFAKQALKKGAVRLVVKKKPKGI
;
A
#
# COMPACT_ATOMS: atom_id res chain seq x y z
N SER A 1 29.86 5.98 -24.83
CA SER A 1 29.18 4.70 -24.59
C SER A 1 29.82 3.59 -25.43
N ILE A 2 29.77 2.35 -24.99
CA ILE A 2 30.31 1.17 -25.72
C ILE A 2 29.64 1.02 -27.10
N CYS A 3 28.42 1.53 -27.28
CA CYS A 3 27.67 1.48 -28.55
C CYS A 3 27.75 2.75 -29.38
N GLY A 4 28.68 3.65 -29.13
CA GLY A 4 28.83 4.91 -29.88
C GLY A 4 27.72 5.95 -29.68
N LEU A 5 26.75 5.69 -28.80
CA LEU A 5 25.65 6.60 -28.50
C LEU A 5 26.07 7.68 -27.50
N ASP A 6 25.66 8.91 -27.73
CA ASP A 6 25.85 10.01 -26.78
C ASP A 6 25.09 9.76 -25.47
N ILE A 7 25.82 9.77 -24.36
CA ILE A 7 25.26 9.48 -23.04
C ILE A 7 24.17 10.48 -22.63
N ASN A 8 24.30 11.75 -23.01
CA ASN A 8 23.32 12.78 -22.71
C ASN A 8 22.01 12.55 -23.48
N LYS A 9 22.09 12.10 -24.74
CA LYS A 9 20.93 11.68 -25.52
C LYS A 9 20.23 10.49 -24.89
N ILE A 10 20.99 9.50 -24.39
CA ILE A 10 20.43 8.34 -23.68
C ILE A 10 19.72 8.79 -22.40
N ILE A 11 20.36 9.59 -21.56
CA ILE A 11 19.78 10.06 -20.28
C ILE A 11 18.47 10.80 -20.53
N ASN A 12 18.40 11.67 -21.54
CA ASN A 12 17.19 12.41 -21.88
C ASN A 12 16.03 11.51 -22.36
N GLN A 13 16.31 10.29 -22.82
CA GLN A 13 15.29 9.33 -23.24
C GLN A 13 14.86 8.40 -22.09
N VAL A 14 15.62 8.28 -21.00
CA VAL A 14 15.30 7.39 -19.86
C VAL A 14 13.88 7.64 -19.32
N ASN A 15 13.48 8.91 -19.23
CA ASN A 15 12.13 9.28 -18.75
C ASN A 15 10.99 8.82 -19.67
N ARG A 16 11.29 8.42 -20.92
CA ARG A 16 10.32 7.91 -21.89
C ARG A 16 10.19 6.39 -21.87
N ILE A 17 11.12 5.71 -21.18
CA ILE A 17 11.10 4.25 -21.06
C ILE A 17 9.92 3.84 -20.17
N LYS A 18 9.00 3.07 -20.74
CA LYS A 18 7.90 2.50 -19.97
C LYS A 18 8.39 1.28 -19.18
N PRO A 19 8.02 1.17 -17.89
CA PRO A 19 8.36 -0.03 -17.11
C PRO A 19 7.75 -1.28 -17.75
N VAL A 20 8.47 -2.40 -17.64
CA VAL A 20 7.94 -3.69 -18.07
C VAL A 20 6.82 -4.11 -17.12
N SER A 21 5.65 -4.45 -17.67
CA SER A 21 4.50 -4.83 -16.86
C SER A 21 4.81 -6.03 -15.94
N GLY A 22 4.45 -5.90 -14.67
CA GLY A 22 4.66 -6.91 -13.64
C GLY A 22 6.12 -7.17 -13.24
N ARG A 23 7.04 -6.24 -13.52
CA ARG A 23 8.43 -6.26 -13.08
C ARG A 23 8.72 -5.00 -12.26
N LEU A 24 8.68 -5.13 -10.94
CA LEU A 24 8.73 -3.99 -9.99
C LEU A 24 7.85 -2.82 -10.46
N GLU A 25 6.71 -3.15 -11.07
CA GLU A 25 5.78 -2.17 -11.63
C GLU A 25 5.08 -1.41 -10.50
N CYS A 26 5.32 -0.12 -10.40
CA CYS A 26 4.54 0.74 -9.52
C CYS A 26 3.15 0.97 -10.14
N VAL A 27 2.16 0.20 -9.68
CA VAL A 27 0.79 0.23 -10.19
C VAL A 27 0.04 1.47 -9.73
N LEU A 28 0.28 1.90 -8.50
CA LEU A 28 -0.33 3.08 -7.89
C LEU A 28 0.60 3.75 -6.88
N ASN A 29 0.62 5.08 -6.95
CA ASN A 29 1.11 5.95 -5.89
C ASN A 29 -0.10 6.54 -5.17
N LEU A 30 -0.20 6.30 -3.87
CA LEU A 30 -1.31 6.80 -3.06
C LEU A 30 -0.97 8.18 -2.48
N ASN A 31 -2.00 9.00 -2.24
CA ASN A 31 -1.82 10.37 -1.71
C ASN A 31 -1.18 10.40 -0.31
N ASN A 32 -1.15 9.26 0.39
CA ASN A 32 -0.53 9.07 1.69
C ASN A 32 0.97 8.71 1.59
N ASN A 33 1.59 8.95 0.45
CA ASN A 33 2.96 8.58 0.16
C ASN A 33 3.23 7.06 0.23
N SER A 34 2.20 6.21 0.11
CA SER A 34 2.37 4.77 -0.01
C SER A 34 2.40 4.36 -1.48
N ASN A 35 3.09 3.27 -1.76
CA ASN A 35 3.24 2.75 -3.11
C ASN A 35 2.70 1.32 -3.17
N ILE A 36 2.04 0.95 -4.26
CA ILE A 36 1.63 -0.42 -4.52
C ILE A 36 2.38 -0.92 -5.75
N ILE A 37 3.19 -1.94 -5.54
CA ILE A 37 4.11 -2.49 -6.54
C ILE A 37 3.70 -3.93 -6.84
N VAL A 38 3.72 -4.30 -8.13
CA VAL A 38 3.52 -5.68 -8.60
C VAL A 38 4.82 -6.20 -9.18
N ASP A 39 5.19 -7.42 -8.81
CA ASP A 39 6.40 -8.06 -9.30
C ASP A 39 6.20 -9.56 -9.60
N PHE A 40 6.97 -10.07 -10.55
CA PHE A 40 6.97 -11.49 -10.93
C PHE A 40 7.85 -12.37 -10.03
N ALA A 41 8.50 -11.84 -9.02
CA ALA A 41 9.41 -12.55 -8.13
C ALA A 41 8.73 -13.79 -7.51
N HIS A 42 9.07 -14.98 -8.01
CA HIS A 42 8.50 -16.27 -7.62
C HIS A 42 9.57 -17.30 -7.19
N THR A 43 10.82 -16.85 -7.06
CA THR A 43 11.94 -17.62 -6.51
C THR A 43 12.51 -16.94 -5.28
N PRO A 44 13.20 -17.65 -4.37
CA PRO A 44 13.81 -17.04 -3.18
C PRO A 44 14.74 -15.88 -3.50
N LYS A 45 15.67 -16.07 -4.44
CA LYS A 45 16.64 -15.04 -4.84
C LYS A 45 15.94 -13.81 -5.45
N ALA A 46 14.97 -14.02 -6.37
CA ALA A 46 14.24 -12.91 -6.97
C ALA A 46 13.43 -12.14 -5.91
N LEU A 47 12.73 -12.83 -5.01
CA LEU A 47 11.97 -12.19 -3.93
C LEU A 47 12.87 -11.36 -3.02
N GLU A 48 14.02 -11.89 -2.61
CA GLU A 48 14.97 -11.16 -1.76
C GLU A 48 15.50 -9.91 -2.47
N GLN A 49 15.91 -10.03 -3.74
CA GLN A 49 16.40 -8.90 -4.52
C GLN A 49 15.33 -7.81 -4.72
N SER A 50 14.09 -8.20 -5.00
CA SER A 50 12.97 -7.24 -5.11
C SER A 50 12.76 -6.48 -3.80
N LEU A 51 12.75 -7.17 -2.67
CA LEU A 51 12.58 -6.55 -1.35
C LEU A 51 13.73 -5.62 -0.98
N ILE A 52 14.98 -6.03 -1.26
CA ILE A 52 16.18 -5.19 -1.06
C ILE A 52 16.10 -3.94 -1.94
N SER A 53 15.77 -4.10 -3.22
CA SER A 53 15.66 -2.98 -4.17
C SER A 53 14.60 -1.98 -3.75
N ILE A 54 13.41 -2.46 -3.36
CA ILE A 54 12.32 -1.61 -2.84
C ILE A 54 12.77 -0.87 -1.58
N LYS A 55 13.40 -1.58 -0.63
CA LYS A 55 13.86 -0.96 0.62
C LYS A 55 14.93 0.11 0.37
N LYS A 56 15.85 -0.15 -0.56
CA LYS A 56 16.91 0.79 -0.95
C LYS A 56 16.34 2.03 -1.66
N GLN A 57 15.41 1.84 -2.59
CA GLN A 57 14.83 2.91 -3.41
C GLN A 57 13.86 3.80 -2.62
N PHE A 58 12.95 3.19 -1.87
CA PHE A 58 11.88 3.93 -1.20
C PHE A 58 12.22 4.30 0.25
N LYS A 59 13.14 3.59 0.90
CA LYS A 59 13.49 3.74 2.34
C LYS A 59 12.26 3.64 3.26
N LYS A 60 11.29 2.80 2.90
CA LYS A 60 9.99 2.61 3.56
C LYS A 60 9.87 1.21 4.15
N GLU A 61 8.93 1.04 5.09
CA GLU A 61 8.50 -0.29 5.54
C GLU A 61 7.71 -0.99 4.43
N ILE A 62 7.84 -2.32 4.38
CA ILE A 62 7.23 -3.15 3.34
C ILE A 62 6.21 -4.09 3.98
N ILE A 63 5.04 -4.21 3.36
CA ILE A 63 4.13 -5.33 3.55
C ILE A 63 4.03 -6.10 2.22
N ILE A 64 3.78 -7.42 2.29
CA ILE A 64 3.81 -8.26 1.10
C ILE A 64 2.60 -9.18 1.01
N VAL A 65 2.08 -9.35 -0.21
CA VAL A 65 1.14 -10.40 -0.61
C VAL A 65 1.85 -11.32 -1.58
N PHE A 66 1.94 -12.62 -1.27
CA PHE A 66 2.50 -13.59 -2.20
C PHE A 66 2.01 -15.01 -1.93
N GLY A 67 2.20 -15.86 -2.91
CA GLY A 67 2.00 -17.30 -2.85
C GLY A 67 3.11 -18.04 -3.59
N CYS A 68 2.97 -19.36 -3.68
CA CYS A 68 3.84 -20.19 -4.50
C CYS A 68 3.00 -21.09 -5.38
N GLY A 69 3.51 -21.38 -6.58
CA GLY A 69 2.89 -22.34 -7.49
C GLY A 69 2.99 -23.76 -6.97
N GLY A 70 1.98 -24.56 -7.29
CA GLY A 70 2.01 -26.02 -7.15
C GLY A 70 2.83 -26.66 -8.27
N GLU A 71 3.16 -27.96 -8.09
CA GLU A 71 3.95 -28.74 -9.06
C GLU A 71 5.29 -28.07 -9.41
N ARG A 72 5.90 -27.45 -8.41
CA ARG A 72 7.19 -26.75 -8.47
C ARG A 72 8.01 -27.08 -7.23
N ASP A 73 9.24 -26.62 -7.18
CA ASP A 73 10.13 -26.81 -6.03
C ASP A 73 9.44 -26.45 -4.71
N LYS A 74 9.20 -27.47 -3.86
CA LYS A 74 8.57 -27.31 -2.55
C LYS A 74 9.51 -26.69 -1.52
N LYS A 75 10.84 -26.90 -1.65
CA LYS A 75 11.84 -26.39 -0.71
C LYS A 75 11.86 -24.86 -0.69
N LYS A 76 11.61 -24.22 -1.82
CA LYS A 76 11.57 -22.74 -1.93
C LYS A 76 10.52 -22.09 -1.05
N ARG A 77 9.40 -22.79 -0.72
CA ARG A 77 8.25 -22.23 0.00
C ARG A 77 8.63 -21.74 1.40
N LEU A 78 9.32 -22.58 2.16
CA LEU A 78 9.84 -22.25 3.48
C LEU A 78 10.84 -21.09 3.43
N ILE A 79 11.75 -21.13 2.41
CA ILE A 79 12.80 -20.12 2.24
C ILE A 79 12.18 -18.76 1.92
N MET A 80 11.23 -18.70 0.98
CA MET A 80 10.51 -17.47 0.63
C MET A 80 9.74 -16.91 1.83
N GLY A 81 9.15 -17.77 2.66
CA GLY A 81 8.55 -17.37 3.92
C GLY A 81 9.54 -16.73 4.90
N LYS A 82 10.75 -17.30 5.05
CA LYS A 82 11.83 -16.73 5.88
C LYS A 82 12.28 -15.36 5.35
N ILE A 83 12.46 -15.23 4.03
CA ILE A 83 12.82 -13.96 3.38
C ILE A 83 11.75 -12.90 3.64
N ALA A 84 10.47 -13.22 3.39
CA ALA A 84 9.37 -12.29 3.63
C ALA A 84 9.32 -11.84 5.11
N LYS A 85 9.54 -12.77 6.06
CA LYS A 85 9.63 -12.44 7.50
C LYS A 85 10.78 -11.48 7.82
N LYS A 86 11.94 -11.64 7.16
CA LYS A 86 13.14 -10.83 7.39
C LYS A 86 12.93 -9.38 6.95
N TYR A 87 12.35 -9.17 5.78
CA TYR A 87 12.30 -7.86 5.15
C TYR A 87 10.96 -7.11 5.31
N CYS A 88 9.87 -7.81 5.64
CA CYS A 88 8.54 -7.21 5.68
C CYS A 88 8.03 -7.07 7.11
N ARG A 89 7.27 -5.99 7.35
CA ARG A 89 6.53 -5.78 8.60
C ARG A 89 5.40 -6.81 8.74
N LYS A 90 4.67 -7.07 7.65
CA LYS A 90 3.55 -8.01 7.59
C LYS A 90 3.54 -8.79 6.29
N VAL A 91 3.07 -10.04 6.37
CA VAL A 91 3.04 -10.97 5.25
C VAL A 91 1.62 -11.51 5.08
N PHE A 92 1.07 -11.42 3.88
CA PHE A 92 -0.19 -12.03 3.49
C PHE A 92 0.12 -13.21 2.57
N VAL A 93 -0.11 -14.41 3.06
CA VAL A 93 0.12 -15.65 2.29
C VAL A 93 -1.18 -16.07 1.62
N THR A 94 -1.15 -16.22 0.31
CA THR A 94 -2.34 -16.49 -0.52
C THR A 94 -2.05 -17.55 -1.59
N ASP A 95 -3.09 -17.96 -2.32
CA ASP A 95 -2.92 -18.83 -3.46
C ASP A 95 -2.26 -18.07 -4.63
N ASP A 96 -1.39 -18.76 -5.35
CA ASP A 96 -0.82 -18.35 -6.64
C ASP A 96 -1.47 -19.19 -7.74
N ASN A 97 -0.73 -20.11 -8.34
CA ASN A 97 -1.22 -21.14 -9.26
C ASN A 97 -1.05 -22.51 -8.59
N PRO A 98 -1.97 -22.96 -7.71
CA PRO A 98 -1.79 -24.22 -6.98
C PRO A 98 -1.81 -25.46 -7.89
N ARG A 99 -2.34 -25.36 -9.11
CA ARG A 99 -2.51 -26.46 -10.04
C ARG A 99 -3.23 -27.64 -9.39
N ASN A 100 -2.68 -28.84 -9.48
CA ASN A 100 -3.26 -30.04 -8.87
C ASN A 100 -2.81 -30.27 -7.41
N GLU A 101 -1.90 -29.44 -6.87
CA GLU A 101 -1.53 -29.52 -5.45
C GLU A 101 -2.59 -28.88 -4.53
N ASN A 102 -2.70 -29.41 -3.33
CA ASN A 102 -3.57 -28.82 -2.30
C ASN A 102 -3.09 -27.42 -1.91
N PRO A 103 -3.87 -26.37 -2.18
CA PRO A 103 -3.43 -24.99 -1.92
C PRO A 103 -3.25 -24.69 -0.42
N LYS A 104 -3.96 -25.39 0.48
CA LYS A 104 -3.79 -25.26 1.94
C LYS A 104 -2.39 -25.69 2.38
N GLU A 105 -1.88 -26.80 1.82
CA GLU A 105 -0.54 -27.31 2.14
C GLU A 105 0.55 -26.39 1.59
N ILE A 106 0.38 -25.81 0.40
CA ILE A 106 1.31 -24.82 -0.13
C ILE A 106 1.44 -23.63 0.82
N ARG A 107 0.31 -23.03 1.22
CA ARG A 107 0.30 -21.89 2.16
C ARG A 107 0.88 -22.27 3.52
N LYS A 108 0.58 -23.45 4.06
CA LYS A 108 1.12 -23.95 5.34
C LYS A 108 2.65 -24.02 5.31
N GLN A 109 3.24 -24.48 4.20
CA GLN A 109 4.70 -24.56 4.04
C GLN A 109 5.34 -23.16 3.99
N ILE A 110 4.71 -22.17 3.35
CA ILE A 110 5.17 -20.79 3.35
C ILE A 110 5.10 -20.20 4.76
N ILE A 111 3.97 -20.40 5.45
CA ILE A 111 3.68 -19.84 6.78
C ILE A 111 4.68 -20.34 7.82
N LYS A 112 5.14 -21.60 7.73
CA LYS A 112 6.23 -22.11 8.59
C LYS A 112 7.48 -21.20 8.57
N GLY A 113 7.80 -20.61 7.42
CA GLY A 113 8.90 -19.63 7.30
C GLY A 113 8.57 -18.26 7.88
N CYS A 114 7.33 -17.80 7.73
CA CYS A 114 6.89 -16.47 8.17
C CYS A 114 6.62 -16.37 9.67
N LYS A 115 6.27 -17.48 10.34
CA LYS A 115 5.87 -17.55 11.76
C LYS A 115 4.69 -16.58 12.04
N LYS A 116 4.74 -15.83 13.15
CA LYS A 116 3.68 -14.91 13.61
C LYS A 116 3.43 -13.69 12.70
N LYS A 117 4.29 -13.40 11.72
CA LYS A 117 4.09 -12.27 10.79
C LYS A 117 3.08 -12.57 9.67
N ALA A 118 2.73 -13.84 9.46
CA ALA A 118 1.88 -14.26 8.35
C ALA A 118 0.39 -14.23 8.70
N GLN A 119 -0.40 -13.70 7.76
CA GLN A 119 -1.84 -13.87 7.69
C GLN A 119 -2.17 -14.79 6.51
N ASN A 120 -2.94 -15.85 6.77
CA ASN A 120 -3.34 -16.85 5.77
C ASN A 120 -4.67 -16.46 5.15
N ILE A 121 -4.67 -16.08 3.89
CA ILE A 121 -5.88 -15.71 3.14
C ILE A 121 -5.84 -16.40 1.78
N ALA A 122 -6.60 -17.49 1.61
CA ALA A 122 -6.60 -18.30 0.40
C ALA A 122 -6.93 -17.49 -0.86
N ASN A 123 -8.01 -16.74 -0.85
CA ASN A 123 -8.44 -15.94 -1.98
C ASN A 123 -7.52 -14.74 -2.19
N ARG A 124 -6.82 -14.70 -3.33
CA ARG A 124 -5.81 -13.67 -3.65
C ARG A 124 -6.40 -12.25 -3.71
N LYS A 125 -7.62 -12.10 -4.23
CA LYS A 125 -8.30 -10.79 -4.23
C LYS A 125 -8.54 -10.30 -2.80
N LYS A 126 -9.03 -11.17 -1.91
CA LYS A 126 -9.24 -10.84 -0.48
C LYS A 126 -7.91 -10.55 0.22
N ALA A 127 -6.84 -11.28 -0.11
CA ALA A 127 -5.51 -11.02 0.45
C ALA A 127 -4.98 -9.64 0.05
N ILE A 128 -5.10 -9.27 -1.22
CA ILE A 128 -4.73 -7.93 -1.72
C ILE A 128 -5.60 -6.86 -1.04
N GLU A 129 -6.90 -7.07 -0.93
CA GLU A 129 -7.81 -6.13 -0.27
C GLU A 129 -7.45 -5.92 1.20
N SER A 130 -7.18 -7.01 1.94
CA SER A 130 -6.73 -6.92 3.34
C SER A 130 -5.40 -6.20 3.47
N ALA A 131 -4.44 -6.47 2.57
CA ALA A 131 -3.15 -5.79 2.57
C ALA A 131 -3.30 -4.29 2.30
N ILE A 132 -4.15 -3.90 1.33
CA ILE A 132 -4.42 -2.49 1.04
C ILE A 132 -5.08 -1.79 2.23
N ARG A 133 -6.00 -2.45 2.95
CA ARG A 133 -6.62 -1.88 4.16
C ARG A 133 -5.64 -1.69 5.32
N GLU A 134 -4.64 -2.56 5.42
CA GLU A 134 -3.62 -2.50 6.47
C GLU A 134 -2.37 -1.70 6.09
N LEU A 135 -2.31 -1.20 4.85
CA LEU A 135 -1.21 -0.37 4.37
C LEU A 135 -1.22 0.98 5.08
N ARG A 136 -0.17 1.23 5.83
CA ARG A 136 0.01 2.49 6.56
C ARG A 136 0.58 3.56 5.64
N PRO A 137 0.41 4.85 5.99
CA PRO A 137 1.11 5.93 5.30
C PRO A 137 2.61 5.68 5.24
N ASN A 138 3.22 6.06 4.12
CA ASN A 138 4.65 5.92 3.88
C ASN A 138 5.16 4.46 3.93
N GLU A 139 4.31 3.49 3.55
CA GLU A 139 4.69 2.09 3.38
C GLU A 139 4.62 1.68 1.90
N VAL A 140 5.24 0.55 1.59
CA VAL A 140 5.13 -0.10 0.28
C VAL A 140 4.39 -1.43 0.43
N LEU A 141 3.36 -1.64 -0.39
CA LEU A 141 2.77 -2.95 -0.60
C LEU A 141 3.41 -3.58 -1.84
N LEU A 142 4.09 -4.71 -1.65
CA LEU A 142 4.54 -5.56 -2.74
C LEU A 142 3.55 -6.70 -2.95
N VAL A 143 3.02 -6.85 -4.15
CA VAL A 143 2.24 -8.02 -4.58
C VAL A 143 3.12 -8.83 -5.53
N ALA A 144 3.59 -10.00 -5.07
CA ALA A 144 4.61 -10.78 -5.76
C ALA A 144 4.10 -12.15 -6.24
N GLY A 145 4.82 -12.71 -7.21
CA GLY A 145 4.64 -14.05 -7.76
C GLY A 145 4.09 -14.07 -9.18
N LYS A 146 2.98 -13.39 -9.43
CA LYS A 146 2.28 -13.44 -10.72
C LYS A 146 2.73 -12.38 -11.74
N GLY A 147 3.17 -11.22 -11.28
CA GLY A 147 3.62 -10.15 -12.17
C GLY A 147 2.58 -9.80 -13.25
N HIS A 148 2.88 -10.07 -14.53
CA HIS A 148 2.03 -9.78 -15.67
C HIS A 148 0.98 -10.87 -15.98
N GLU A 149 0.95 -11.97 -15.25
CA GLU A 149 -0.02 -13.06 -15.49
C GLU A 149 -1.46 -12.56 -15.34
N LYS A 150 -2.32 -13.07 -16.23
CA LYS A 150 -3.75 -12.69 -16.31
C LYS A 150 -4.70 -13.81 -15.88
N THR A 151 -4.15 -14.93 -15.40
CA THR A 151 -4.93 -16.10 -14.99
C THR A 151 -4.44 -16.64 -13.66
N GLN A 152 -5.26 -17.42 -12.98
CA GLN A 152 -4.92 -18.20 -11.81
C GLN A 152 -5.35 -19.65 -12.06
N ASP A 153 -4.39 -20.58 -11.97
CA ASP A 153 -4.55 -21.99 -12.35
C ASP A 153 -4.75 -22.85 -11.09
N TYR A 154 -5.93 -23.48 -11.01
CA TYR A 154 -6.32 -24.44 -9.98
C TYR A 154 -6.41 -25.88 -10.53
N GLY A 155 -5.67 -26.21 -11.58
CA GLY A 155 -5.70 -27.50 -12.25
C GLY A 155 -6.98 -27.68 -13.06
N LYS A 156 -8.03 -28.18 -12.45
CA LYS A 156 -9.34 -28.39 -13.11
C LYS A 156 -10.03 -27.09 -13.54
N LYS A 157 -9.59 -25.94 -13.02
CA LYS A 157 -10.21 -24.63 -13.29
C LYS A 157 -9.14 -23.54 -13.42
N ILE A 158 -9.18 -22.85 -14.56
CA ILE A 158 -8.40 -21.64 -14.78
C ILE A 158 -9.36 -20.45 -14.67
N ILE A 159 -9.02 -19.47 -13.83
CA ILE A 159 -9.82 -18.26 -13.64
C ILE A 159 -9.06 -17.03 -14.15
N ASN A 160 -9.78 -16.11 -14.78
CA ASN A 160 -9.21 -14.82 -15.16
C ASN A 160 -8.91 -13.99 -13.91
N PHE A 161 -7.66 -13.61 -13.73
CA PHE A 161 -7.21 -12.85 -12.58
C PHE A 161 -5.96 -12.03 -12.93
N SER A 162 -5.95 -10.77 -12.57
CA SER A 162 -4.80 -9.89 -12.71
C SER A 162 -4.61 -9.07 -11.44
N ASP A 163 -3.40 -9.10 -10.88
CA ASP A 163 -3.04 -8.32 -9.70
C ASP A 163 -3.26 -6.82 -9.95
N GLN A 164 -2.80 -6.29 -11.09
CA GLN A 164 -2.93 -4.88 -11.43
C GLN A 164 -4.39 -4.42 -11.53
N LYS A 165 -5.23 -5.18 -12.25
CA LYS A 165 -6.67 -4.87 -12.36
C LYS A 165 -7.34 -4.92 -11.00
N THR A 166 -7.04 -5.94 -10.20
CA THR A 166 -7.60 -6.13 -8.87
C THR A 166 -7.23 -4.97 -7.94
N ILE A 167 -5.96 -4.56 -7.91
CA ILE A 167 -5.48 -3.42 -7.12
C ILE A 167 -6.24 -2.15 -7.49
N ARG A 168 -6.30 -1.81 -8.79
CA ARG A 168 -6.99 -0.59 -9.28
C ARG A 168 -8.47 -0.59 -8.92
N GLN A 169 -9.14 -1.74 -9.06
CA GLN A 169 -10.57 -1.90 -8.70
C GLN A 169 -10.80 -1.71 -7.20
N ILE A 170 -9.97 -2.32 -6.34
CA ILE A 170 -10.10 -2.21 -4.89
C ILE A 170 -9.87 -0.77 -4.43
N VAL A 171 -8.81 -0.11 -4.92
CA VAL A 171 -8.51 1.28 -4.55
C VAL A 171 -9.62 2.22 -5.01
N LYS A 172 -10.15 2.05 -6.23
CA LYS A 172 -11.28 2.84 -6.74
C LYS A 172 -12.55 2.62 -5.93
N LYS A 173 -12.93 1.35 -5.66
CA LYS A 173 -14.15 0.99 -4.93
C LYS A 173 -14.12 1.48 -3.49
N ASN A 174 -13.02 1.27 -2.79
CA ASN A 174 -12.92 1.58 -1.36
C ASN A 174 -12.58 3.04 -1.10
N LYS A 175 -12.41 3.87 -2.14
CA LYS A 175 -11.93 5.27 -2.00
C LYS A 175 -10.72 5.35 -1.05
N VAL A 176 -9.82 4.35 -1.12
CA VAL A 176 -8.69 4.15 -0.19
C VAL A 176 -7.81 5.39 -0.05
N ASN A 177 -7.80 6.26 -1.08
CA ASN A 177 -7.14 7.56 -1.01
C ASN A 177 -7.71 8.52 0.05
N LYS A 178 -8.85 8.18 0.70
CA LYS A 178 -9.52 9.10 1.65
C LYS A 178 -9.40 8.71 3.13
N PHE A 179 -9.01 7.48 3.47
CA PHE A 179 -9.29 6.98 4.83
C PHE A 179 -8.13 6.62 5.75
N CYS A 180 -7.03 6.05 5.25
CA CYS A 180 -5.97 5.57 6.16
C CYS A 180 -4.91 6.62 6.52
N TYR A 181 -4.79 7.65 5.70
CA TYR A 181 -3.79 8.70 5.89
C TYR A 181 -4.12 9.64 7.02
N GLN A 182 -5.39 9.90 7.18
CA GLN A 182 -5.87 11.04 7.97
C GLN A 182 -5.77 10.78 9.47
N ASP A 183 -6.17 9.59 9.92
CA ASP A 183 -6.14 9.28 11.36
C ASP A 183 -4.72 9.09 11.89
N PHE A 184 -3.84 8.45 11.10
CA PHE A 184 -2.44 8.26 11.50
C PHE A 184 -1.65 9.57 11.57
N LEU A 185 -1.75 10.41 10.54
CA LEU A 185 -1.06 11.71 10.55
C LEU A 185 -1.64 12.65 11.61
N LEU A 186 -2.96 12.63 11.76
CA LEU A 186 -3.63 13.46 12.77
C LEU A 186 -3.23 13.00 14.17
N ASN A 187 -3.23 11.70 14.45
CA ASN A 187 -2.75 11.14 15.71
C ASN A 187 -1.28 11.49 15.96
N LYS A 188 -0.41 11.31 14.95
CA LYS A 188 1.01 11.67 15.07
C LYS A 188 1.21 13.17 15.26
N ALA A 189 0.54 14.00 14.48
CA ALA A 189 0.65 15.46 14.57
C ALA A 189 0.12 16.02 15.89
N LEU A 190 -0.93 15.41 16.43
CA LEU A 190 -1.54 15.83 17.69
C LEU A 190 -1.00 15.07 18.89
N ARG A 191 -0.02 14.18 18.73
CA ARG A 191 0.52 13.28 19.76
C ARG A 191 -0.58 12.53 20.54
N ARG A 192 -1.58 12.03 19.81
CA ARG A 192 -2.73 11.28 20.34
C ARG A 192 -2.80 9.89 19.70
N ASN A 193 -3.46 8.95 20.38
CA ASN A 193 -3.66 7.58 19.88
C ASN A 193 -5.16 7.20 19.80
N ASP A 194 -6.03 8.13 20.19
CA ASP A 194 -7.47 7.89 20.37
C ASP A 194 -8.35 8.46 19.25
N ILE A 195 -7.77 9.17 18.28
CA ILE A 195 -8.51 9.70 17.13
C ILE A 195 -8.83 8.54 16.18
N LYS A 196 -10.08 8.12 16.18
CA LYS A 196 -10.60 7.05 15.33
C LYS A 196 -11.79 7.55 14.52
N ASN A 197 -11.94 7.02 13.29
CA ASN A 197 -13.10 7.25 12.43
C ASN A 197 -13.41 8.72 12.09
N VAL A 198 -12.41 9.58 12.03
CA VAL A 198 -12.59 10.97 11.58
C VAL A 198 -12.57 10.99 10.06
N LYS A 199 -13.77 11.07 9.47
CA LYS A 199 -13.92 11.23 8.01
C LYS A 199 -13.80 12.71 7.66
N TYR A 200 -12.76 13.08 6.88
CA TYR A 200 -12.62 14.44 6.35
C TYR A 200 -12.03 14.43 4.94
N ASN A 201 -12.37 15.43 4.15
CA ASN A 201 -11.99 15.52 2.73
C ASN A 201 -10.79 16.45 2.48
N GLY A 202 -10.31 17.14 3.49
CA GLY A 202 -9.19 18.06 3.38
C GLY A 202 -8.94 18.81 4.67
N ILE A 203 -7.92 19.67 4.64
CA ILE A 203 -7.49 20.50 5.79
C ILE A 203 -7.61 21.96 5.37
N SER A 204 -8.11 22.82 6.24
CA SER A 204 -8.09 24.27 6.05
C SER A 204 -7.67 25.00 7.34
N ILE A 205 -7.00 26.12 7.15
CA ILE A 205 -6.65 27.09 8.21
C ILE A 205 -7.35 28.42 7.96
N ASN A 206 -8.09 28.54 6.85
CA ASN A 206 -8.77 29.75 6.43
C ASN A 206 -10.25 29.46 6.14
N THR A 207 -11.16 30.20 6.77
CA THR A 207 -12.61 30.04 6.59
C THR A 207 -13.11 30.46 5.20
N GLN A 208 -12.31 31.14 4.39
CA GLN A 208 -12.65 31.46 3.01
C GLN A 208 -12.46 30.26 2.05
N THR A 209 -11.49 29.40 2.36
CA THR A 209 -11.14 28.23 1.51
C THR A 209 -11.72 26.92 2.04
N ILE A 210 -12.49 26.97 3.11
CA ILE A 210 -13.06 25.77 3.72
C ILE A 210 -14.10 25.13 2.78
N ARG A 211 -14.08 23.79 2.71
CA ARG A 211 -15.03 22.99 1.96
C ARG A 211 -15.75 22.03 2.90
N LYS A 212 -16.89 21.50 2.45
CA LYS A 212 -17.62 20.46 3.19
C LYS A 212 -16.70 19.31 3.60
N ASP A 213 -16.83 18.86 4.84
CA ASP A 213 -16.06 17.78 5.44
C ASP A 213 -14.53 18.08 5.60
N ASN A 214 -14.12 19.35 5.65
CA ASN A 214 -12.75 19.69 5.99
C ASN A 214 -12.51 19.62 7.50
N LEU A 215 -11.26 19.32 7.90
CA LEU A 215 -10.73 19.66 9.23
C LEU A 215 -10.31 21.14 9.23
N PHE A 216 -10.71 21.88 10.22
CA PHE A 216 -10.26 23.26 10.39
C PHE A 216 -9.28 23.37 11.57
N PHE A 217 -8.09 23.86 11.29
CA PHE A 217 -7.05 24.08 12.29
C PHE A 217 -7.13 25.53 12.82
N CYS A 218 -7.45 25.68 14.07
CA CYS A 218 -7.44 26.98 14.78
C CYS A 218 -6.01 27.35 15.18
N ILE A 219 -5.29 28.01 14.29
CA ILE A 219 -3.91 28.44 14.54
C ILE A 219 -3.91 29.89 15.02
N LYS A 220 -3.21 30.17 16.12
CA LYS A 220 -2.93 31.54 16.58
C LYS A 220 -1.80 32.12 15.75
N GLY A 221 -2.13 33.01 14.84
CA GLY A 221 -1.19 33.76 14.01
C GLY A 221 -0.77 35.09 14.69
N LYS A 222 0.19 35.78 14.06
CA LYS A 222 0.67 37.10 14.56
C LYS A 222 -0.42 38.17 14.55
N LYS A 223 -1.29 38.20 13.55
CA LYS A 223 -2.34 39.23 13.36
C LYS A 223 -3.75 38.76 13.74
N ARG A 224 -4.04 37.47 13.68
CA ARG A 224 -5.37 36.91 13.91
C ARG A 224 -5.28 35.57 14.65
N ASP A 225 -6.26 35.31 15.52
CA ASP A 225 -6.39 34.01 16.20
C ASP A 225 -7.45 33.16 15.48
N GLY A 226 -7.04 32.01 14.93
CA GLY A 226 -7.91 31.08 14.24
C GLY A 226 -9.04 30.53 15.12
N HIS A 227 -8.90 30.53 16.45
CA HIS A 227 -9.93 30.10 17.38
C HIS A 227 -11.19 30.97 17.30
N ASN A 228 -11.06 32.27 16.97
CA ASN A 228 -12.18 33.20 16.81
C ASN A 228 -13.07 32.85 15.59
N PHE A 229 -12.54 32.08 14.64
CA PHE A 229 -13.23 31.65 13.43
C PHE A 229 -13.82 30.24 13.53
N ALA A 230 -13.72 29.58 14.68
CA ALA A 230 -14.16 28.19 14.87
C ALA A 230 -15.65 27.98 14.55
N LYS A 231 -16.54 28.85 15.07
CA LYS A 231 -17.99 28.80 14.75
C LYS A 231 -18.27 29.00 13.27
N GLN A 232 -17.58 29.95 12.63
CA GLN A 232 -17.74 30.20 11.19
C GLN A 232 -17.26 29.01 10.36
N ALA A 233 -16.17 28.36 10.76
CA ALA A 233 -15.66 27.18 10.10
C ALA A 233 -16.67 26.02 10.15
N LEU A 234 -17.29 25.77 11.29
CA LEU A 234 -18.35 24.74 11.41
C LEU A 234 -19.56 25.08 10.55
N LYS A 235 -20.04 26.32 10.54
CA LYS A 235 -21.17 26.78 9.67
C LYS A 235 -20.85 26.60 8.19
N LYS A 236 -19.57 26.72 7.79
CA LYS A 236 -19.12 26.53 6.40
C LYS A 236 -18.78 25.09 6.04
N GLY A 237 -19.07 24.12 6.91
CA GLY A 237 -18.98 22.71 6.63
C GLY A 237 -17.71 22.01 7.13
N ALA A 238 -16.97 22.62 8.06
CA ALA A 238 -15.91 21.89 8.77
C ALA A 238 -16.53 20.75 9.58
N VAL A 239 -16.03 19.54 9.40
CA VAL A 239 -16.52 18.35 10.12
C VAL A 239 -15.95 18.30 11.55
N ARG A 240 -14.78 18.86 11.77
CA ARG A 240 -14.13 18.96 13.08
C ARG A 240 -13.16 20.15 13.15
N LEU A 241 -12.92 20.57 14.39
CA LEU A 241 -11.94 21.60 14.72
C LEU A 241 -10.73 20.96 15.38
N VAL A 242 -9.54 21.41 15.02
CA VAL A 242 -8.29 21.12 15.72
C VAL A 242 -7.89 22.39 16.46
N VAL A 243 -7.94 22.35 17.77
CA VAL A 243 -7.78 23.52 18.64
C VAL A 243 -6.74 23.28 19.73
N LYS A 244 -5.97 24.31 20.08
CA LYS A 244 -5.06 24.26 21.23
C LYS A 244 -5.81 24.44 22.55
N LYS A 245 -6.88 25.26 22.53
CA LYS A 245 -7.77 25.50 23.67
C LYS A 245 -9.21 25.45 23.17
N LYS A 246 -10.15 25.01 24.04
CA LYS A 246 -11.58 24.97 23.66
C LYS A 246 -12.03 26.40 23.33
N PRO A 247 -12.59 26.66 22.13
CA PRO A 247 -13.10 27.99 21.79
C PRO A 247 -14.30 28.35 22.64
N LYS A 248 -14.46 29.63 22.99
CA LYS A 248 -15.62 30.11 23.76
C LYS A 248 -16.92 29.86 22.93
N GLY A 249 -17.90 29.26 23.57
CA GLY A 249 -19.23 29.01 23.01
C GLY A 249 -19.33 27.87 21.97
N ILE A 250 -18.42 26.90 22.00
CA ILE A 250 -18.47 25.64 21.23
C ILE A 250 -18.33 24.46 22.17
#